data_6276302b05f7846df90de4ae0f17ebb2
#
_entry.id   6276302b05f7846df90de4ae0f17ebb2
#
_cell.length_a   1.000
_cell.length_b   1.000
_cell.length_c   1.000
_cell.angle_alpha   90.00
_cell.angle_beta   90.00
_cell.angle_gamma   90.00
#
_symmetry.space_group_name_H-M   'P 1'
#
loop_
_entity.id
_entity.type
_entity.pdbx_description
1 polymer ?
#
loop_
_entity_poly.entity_id
_entity_poly.type
_entity_poly.pdbx_seq_one_letter_code
_entity_poly.pdbx_strand_id
1 'polypeptide(L)'
;MNIHEYQSKAIMKEYGIHVPEGYPAFTVEDAVAAAKRIGTPVVVVKAQIHAGGRGEAGGVKLAHSPEQVRKYAKELLGSILVTRQTGPQGKKVNRLLIEAGAHIKKEYYISFVVDRESRCVVMMASESGGMAIEDVAAENPEAILKEYIDPAIGLADFQANRMAYALHMEQAVVPKAKTFMKYLYKLFVDKDCSLAECNPLVVTEENEVLALDAKLNFDDSTLSRHPEIVALRDITEEDQKEREASAEGLNYVNLGGDVACMVNGAGLAMATVDIIKENGGEPANFLDVGGDSTPEKIVAAFKIMLEDDQVHGILINIFGGINKCDVIATGIVEAAALLSGGKEKFPIPVVVRLEGRNVEKGRKILEEAH
;
A
#
# COMPACT_ATOMS: atom_id res chain seq x y z
N MET A 1 -4.60 0.86 -4.85
CA MET A 1 -5.17 -0.32 -4.14
C MET A 1 -4.14 -1.45 -4.10
N ASN A 2 -3.96 -2.09 -2.94
CA ASN A 2 -3.07 -3.23 -2.76
C ASN A 2 -3.86 -4.53 -2.78
N ILE A 3 -3.21 -5.64 -3.19
CA ILE A 3 -3.76 -6.99 -3.13
C ILE A 3 -2.75 -7.96 -2.52
N HIS A 4 -3.22 -9.14 -2.11
CA HIS A 4 -2.36 -10.18 -1.56
C HIS A 4 -1.46 -10.84 -2.61
N GLU A 5 -0.34 -11.43 -2.18
CA GLU A 5 0.61 -12.15 -3.03
C GLU A 5 -0.06 -13.24 -3.88
N TYR A 6 -0.95 -14.05 -3.27
CA TYR A 6 -1.63 -15.12 -4.01
C TYR A 6 -2.53 -14.58 -5.14
N GLN A 7 -3.14 -13.40 -4.94
CA GLN A 7 -3.94 -12.71 -5.95
C GLN A 7 -3.04 -12.13 -7.05
N SER A 8 -1.92 -11.50 -6.65
CA SER A 8 -0.90 -11.00 -7.59
C SER A 8 -0.38 -12.11 -8.50
N LYS A 9 -0.06 -13.28 -7.91
CA LYS A 9 0.38 -14.46 -8.67
C LYS A 9 -0.69 -15.02 -9.60
N ALA A 10 -1.96 -14.99 -9.19
CA ALA A 10 -3.07 -15.40 -10.07
C ALA A 10 -3.12 -14.52 -11.32
N ILE A 11 -3.06 -13.19 -11.17
CA ILE A 11 -3.01 -12.25 -12.29
C ILE A 11 -1.75 -12.48 -13.14
N MET A 12 -0.57 -12.62 -12.53
CA MET A 12 0.66 -12.90 -13.26
C MET A 12 0.56 -14.17 -14.13
N LYS A 13 -0.06 -15.20 -13.61
CA LYS A 13 -0.29 -16.46 -14.34
C LYS A 13 -1.18 -16.27 -15.57
N GLU A 14 -2.19 -15.41 -15.50
CA GLU A 14 -3.04 -15.06 -16.65
C GLU A 14 -2.24 -14.38 -17.77
N TYR A 15 -1.18 -13.65 -17.42
CA TYR A 15 -0.26 -13.00 -18.36
C TYR A 15 0.87 -13.93 -18.86
N GLY A 16 0.87 -15.21 -18.47
CA GLY A 16 1.87 -16.20 -18.88
C GLY A 16 3.17 -16.13 -18.07
N ILE A 17 3.17 -15.42 -16.96
CA ILE A 17 4.32 -15.37 -16.04
C ILE A 17 4.33 -16.65 -15.19
N HIS A 18 5.46 -17.31 -15.13
CA HIS A 18 5.62 -18.51 -14.33
C HIS A 18 5.67 -18.16 -12.85
N VAL A 19 4.82 -18.78 -12.07
CA VAL A 19 4.75 -18.72 -10.61
C VAL A 19 4.73 -20.14 -10.05
N PRO A 20 5.19 -20.39 -8.83
CA PRO A 20 5.04 -21.70 -8.20
C PRO A 20 3.57 -22.13 -8.10
N GLU A 21 3.30 -23.42 -8.13
CA GLU A 21 1.96 -23.91 -7.83
C GLU A 21 1.61 -23.59 -6.38
N GLY A 22 0.48 -22.94 -6.15
CA GLY A 22 0.09 -22.51 -4.82
C GLY A 22 -1.41 -22.28 -4.67
N TYR A 23 -1.91 -22.41 -3.44
CA TYR A 23 -3.31 -22.26 -3.09
C TYR A 23 -3.47 -21.44 -1.81
N PRO A 24 -4.41 -20.46 -1.77
CA PRO A 24 -4.75 -19.76 -0.55
C PRO A 24 -5.41 -20.72 0.44
N ALA A 25 -5.17 -20.47 1.74
CA ALA A 25 -5.76 -21.22 2.83
C ALA A 25 -6.28 -20.26 3.89
N PHE A 26 -7.53 -20.41 4.29
CA PHE A 26 -8.20 -19.58 5.30
C PHE A 26 -8.36 -20.32 6.62
N THR A 27 -8.18 -21.65 6.60
CA THR A 27 -8.20 -22.52 7.75
C THR A 27 -6.97 -23.43 7.77
N VAL A 28 -6.71 -24.06 8.89
CA VAL A 28 -5.63 -25.05 9.02
C VAL A 28 -5.88 -26.26 8.13
N GLU A 29 -7.13 -26.65 7.99
CA GLU A 29 -7.58 -27.76 7.15
C GLU A 29 -7.34 -27.47 5.67
N ASP A 30 -7.65 -26.23 5.21
CA ASP A 30 -7.35 -25.78 3.84
C ASP A 30 -5.84 -25.85 3.55
N ALA A 31 -5.02 -25.40 4.50
CA ALA A 31 -3.57 -25.41 4.36
C ALA A 31 -3.02 -26.84 4.17
N VAL A 32 -3.53 -27.79 4.95
CA VAL A 32 -3.13 -29.21 4.84
C VAL A 32 -3.64 -29.81 3.51
N ALA A 33 -4.86 -29.47 3.09
CA ALA A 33 -5.42 -29.93 1.83
C ALA A 33 -4.62 -29.39 0.63
N ALA A 34 -4.26 -28.09 0.67
CA ALA A 34 -3.42 -27.46 -0.34
C ALA A 34 -2.04 -28.15 -0.45
N ALA A 35 -1.38 -28.41 0.68
CA ALA A 35 -0.08 -29.10 0.70
C ALA A 35 -0.15 -30.50 0.08
N LYS A 36 -1.20 -31.26 0.39
CA LYS A 36 -1.44 -32.60 -0.20
C LYS A 36 -1.69 -32.51 -1.70
N ARG A 37 -2.38 -31.47 -2.14
CA ARG A 37 -2.67 -31.26 -3.58
C ARG A 37 -1.40 -30.91 -4.35
N ILE A 38 -0.51 -30.06 -3.79
CA ILE A 38 0.77 -29.69 -4.37
C ILE A 38 1.67 -30.95 -4.50
N GLY A 39 1.74 -31.76 -3.45
CA GLY A 39 2.42 -33.07 -3.50
C GLY A 39 3.94 -33.03 -3.66
N THR A 40 4.58 -31.85 -3.53
CA THR A 40 6.05 -31.71 -3.59
C THR A 40 6.69 -32.04 -2.25
N PRO A 41 8.00 -32.47 -2.23
CA PRO A 41 8.71 -32.78 -0.99
C PRO A 41 8.83 -31.60 -0.03
N VAL A 42 8.87 -30.39 -0.56
CA VAL A 42 8.94 -29.14 0.21
C VAL A 42 7.77 -28.25 -0.19
N VAL A 43 7.07 -27.77 0.81
CA VAL A 43 5.97 -26.81 0.67
C VAL A 43 6.29 -25.59 1.52
N VAL A 44 5.98 -24.41 1.01
CA VAL A 44 6.19 -23.15 1.72
C VAL A 44 4.85 -22.65 2.26
N VAL A 45 4.81 -22.33 3.56
CA VAL A 45 3.65 -21.71 4.23
C VAL A 45 3.96 -20.24 4.39
N LYS A 46 3.22 -19.38 3.68
CA LYS A 46 3.45 -17.93 3.65
C LYS A 46 2.26 -17.17 4.24
N ALA A 47 2.48 -16.38 5.29
CA ALA A 47 1.50 -15.42 5.77
C ALA A 47 1.12 -14.42 4.69
N GLN A 48 -0.15 -14.09 4.57
CA GLN A 48 -0.66 -13.13 3.59
C GLN A 48 -1.14 -11.87 4.31
N ILE A 49 -0.32 -10.82 4.25
CA ILE A 49 -0.62 -9.46 4.71
C ILE A 49 -0.14 -8.46 3.65
N HIS A 50 -0.68 -7.26 3.62
CA HIS A 50 -0.26 -6.18 2.70
C HIS A 50 1.03 -5.49 3.16
N ALA A 51 2.05 -6.29 3.53
CA ALA A 51 3.36 -5.77 3.93
C ALA A 51 4.48 -6.69 3.46
N GLY A 52 5.64 -6.09 3.16
CA GLY A 52 6.89 -6.78 2.89
C GLY A 52 7.62 -7.19 4.17
N GLY A 53 8.78 -7.87 4.01
CA GLY A 53 9.59 -8.32 5.15
C GLY A 53 9.01 -9.52 5.92
N ARG A 54 8.02 -10.21 5.36
CA ARG A 54 7.35 -11.37 6.00
C ARG A 54 8.31 -12.50 6.34
N GLY A 55 9.31 -12.73 5.48
CA GLY A 55 10.34 -13.77 5.71
C GLY A 55 11.13 -13.52 6.98
N GLU A 56 11.68 -12.31 7.15
CA GLU A 56 12.45 -11.89 8.33
C GLU A 56 11.60 -11.92 9.61
N ALA A 57 10.31 -11.54 9.49
CA ALA A 57 9.36 -11.57 10.59
C ALA A 57 8.85 -12.99 10.94
N GLY A 58 9.36 -14.03 10.28
CA GLY A 58 8.96 -15.42 10.56
C GLY A 58 7.61 -15.82 9.95
N GLY A 59 7.04 -14.99 9.05
CA GLY A 59 5.79 -15.26 8.33
C GLY A 59 5.93 -16.22 7.15
N VAL A 60 7.14 -16.73 6.87
CA VAL A 60 7.41 -17.72 5.82
C VAL A 60 8.09 -18.94 6.45
N LYS A 61 7.52 -20.13 6.24
CA LYS A 61 7.99 -21.38 6.85
C LYS A 61 8.09 -22.49 5.80
N LEU A 62 9.21 -23.21 5.80
CA LEU A 62 9.40 -24.40 4.96
C LEU A 62 8.86 -25.63 5.68
N ALA A 63 8.00 -26.39 5.05
CA ALA A 63 7.39 -27.61 5.57
C ALA A 63 7.73 -28.81 4.68
N HIS A 64 8.13 -29.93 5.30
CA HIS A 64 8.49 -31.16 4.65
C HIS A 64 7.43 -32.28 4.84
N SER A 65 6.33 -31.96 5.53
CA SER A 65 5.20 -32.88 5.71
C SER A 65 3.89 -32.12 5.97
N PRO A 66 2.73 -32.75 5.71
CA PRO A 66 1.44 -32.18 6.03
C PRO A 66 1.28 -31.83 7.54
N GLU A 67 1.94 -32.56 8.43
CA GLU A 67 1.93 -32.31 9.87
C GLU A 67 2.67 -31.01 10.22
N GLN A 68 3.79 -30.73 9.53
CA GLN A 68 4.50 -29.46 9.68
C GLN A 68 3.67 -28.30 9.12
N VAL A 69 2.99 -28.49 7.97
CA VAL A 69 2.05 -27.48 7.43
C VAL A 69 0.94 -27.18 8.45
N ARG A 70 0.35 -28.20 9.06
CA ARG A 70 -0.66 -28.05 10.12
C ARG A 70 -0.12 -27.26 11.30
N LYS A 71 1.09 -27.56 11.75
CA LYS A 71 1.75 -26.84 12.84
C LYS A 71 1.93 -25.36 12.49
N TYR A 72 2.56 -25.07 11.37
CA TYR A 72 2.85 -23.69 10.95
C TYR A 72 1.57 -22.90 10.64
N ALA A 73 0.56 -23.53 10.05
CA ALA A 73 -0.73 -22.88 9.84
C ALA A 73 -1.41 -22.48 11.15
N LYS A 74 -1.33 -23.32 12.21
CA LYS A 74 -1.84 -22.98 13.54
C LYS A 74 -1.05 -21.85 14.20
N GLU A 75 0.26 -21.78 13.98
CA GLU A 75 1.12 -20.72 14.52
C GLU A 75 0.86 -19.37 13.85
N LEU A 76 0.63 -19.37 12.54
CA LEU A 76 0.51 -18.14 11.75
C LEU A 76 -0.91 -17.61 11.68
N LEU A 77 -1.94 -18.45 11.46
CA LEU A 77 -3.32 -17.97 11.36
C LEU A 77 -3.78 -17.34 12.69
N GLY A 78 -4.26 -16.10 12.60
CA GLY A 78 -4.71 -15.32 13.74
C GLY A 78 -3.59 -14.63 14.53
N SER A 79 -2.30 -14.91 14.25
CA SER A 79 -1.18 -14.21 14.87
C SER A 79 -1.04 -12.78 14.35
N ILE A 80 -0.36 -11.95 15.14
CA ILE A 80 0.06 -10.60 14.70
C ILE A 80 1.48 -10.70 14.15
N LEU A 81 1.66 -10.36 12.88
CA LEU A 81 2.98 -10.33 12.25
C LEU A 81 3.49 -8.89 12.22
N VAL A 82 4.64 -8.66 12.86
CA VAL A 82 5.32 -7.37 12.93
C VAL A 82 6.45 -7.36 11.92
N THR A 83 6.39 -6.45 10.95
CA THR A 83 7.44 -6.22 9.96
C THR A 83 7.86 -4.74 10.00
N ARG A 84 8.94 -4.36 9.30
CA ARG A 84 9.32 -2.94 9.17
C ARG A 84 8.20 -2.08 8.57
N GLN A 85 7.40 -2.64 7.66
CA GLN A 85 6.33 -1.92 6.96
C GLN A 85 5.02 -1.85 7.76
N THR A 86 4.76 -2.81 8.67
CA THR A 86 3.55 -2.78 9.51
C THR A 86 3.68 -1.89 10.75
N GLY A 87 4.91 -1.46 11.08
CA GLY A 87 5.18 -0.81 12.36
C GLY A 87 4.99 -1.76 13.56
N PRO A 88 5.12 -1.24 14.80
CA PRO A 88 5.12 -2.05 16.03
C PRO A 88 3.78 -2.72 16.34
N GLN A 89 2.68 -2.21 15.81
CA GLN A 89 1.35 -2.80 16.00
C GLN A 89 1.16 -4.09 15.19
N GLY A 90 1.92 -4.27 14.10
CA GLY A 90 1.83 -5.41 13.23
C GLY A 90 0.49 -5.51 12.46
N LYS A 91 0.34 -6.61 11.73
CA LYS A 91 -0.90 -6.94 11.03
C LYS A 91 -1.33 -8.36 11.37
N LYS A 92 -2.64 -8.56 11.54
CA LYS A 92 -3.20 -9.88 11.81
C LYS A 92 -3.18 -10.75 10.57
N VAL A 93 -2.67 -11.96 10.69
CA VAL A 93 -2.65 -12.95 9.60
C VAL A 93 -4.00 -13.66 9.50
N ASN A 94 -4.81 -13.27 8.53
CA ASN A 94 -6.15 -13.85 8.31
C ASN A 94 -6.14 -14.99 7.28
N ARG A 95 -5.05 -15.15 6.52
CA ARG A 95 -4.94 -16.17 5.45
C ARG A 95 -3.47 -16.50 5.18
N LEU A 96 -3.27 -17.65 4.56
CA LEU A 96 -1.97 -18.16 4.15
C LEU A 96 -1.96 -18.42 2.64
N LEU A 97 -0.78 -18.43 2.05
CA LEU A 97 -0.51 -19.06 0.77
C LEU A 97 0.33 -20.31 1.02
N ILE A 98 -0.14 -21.45 0.53
CA ILE A 98 0.58 -22.72 0.57
C ILE A 98 1.11 -22.96 -0.84
N GLU A 99 2.42 -23.06 -0.98
CA GLU A 99 3.08 -23.00 -2.28
C GLU A 99 4.17 -24.07 -2.40
N ALA A 100 4.38 -24.58 -3.62
CA ALA A 100 5.47 -25.51 -3.91
C ALA A 100 6.83 -24.84 -3.66
N GLY A 101 7.75 -25.54 -3.04
CA GLY A 101 9.15 -25.12 -2.94
C GLY A 101 9.80 -25.08 -4.31
N ALA A 102 10.79 -24.19 -4.50
CA ALA A 102 11.58 -24.08 -5.71
C ALA A 102 13.06 -24.35 -5.41
N HIS A 103 13.79 -24.96 -6.36
CA HIS A 103 15.23 -25.15 -6.31
C HIS A 103 15.91 -23.88 -6.83
N ILE A 104 16.24 -22.97 -5.91
CA ILE A 104 16.74 -21.64 -6.22
C ILE A 104 18.24 -21.72 -6.52
N LYS A 105 18.64 -21.29 -7.73
CA LYS A 105 20.02 -21.11 -8.14
C LYS A 105 20.51 -19.69 -7.89
N LYS A 106 19.68 -18.68 -8.22
CA LYS A 106 19.99 -17.26 -8.01
C LYS A 106 18.70 -16.46 -7.84
N GLU A 107 18.76 -15.45 -6.98
CA GLU A 107 17.67 -14.51 -6.71
C GLU A 107 18.00 -13.14 -7.30
N TYR A 108 16.96 -12.46 -7.79
CA TYR A 108 17.03 -11.12 -8.34
C TYR A 108 15.85 -10.28 -7.83
N TYR A 109 16.04 -9.00 -7.83
CA TYR A 109 14.95 -8.02 -7.70
C TYR A 109 14.55 -7.53 -9.08
N ILE A 110 13.25 -7.37 -9.33
CA ILE A 110 12.72 -6.67 -10.49
C ILE A 110 11.40 -5.97 -10.17
N SER A 111 11.25 -4.73 -10.63
CA SER A 111 10.01 -3.99 -10.51
C SER A 111 9.77 -3.04 -11.68
N PHE A 112 8.51 -2.67 -11.86
CA PHE A 112 8.06 -1.56 -12.70
C PHE A 112 7.32 -0.54 -11.84
N VAL A 113 7.67 0.73 -12.02
CA VAL A 113 7.05 1.88 -11.35
C VAL A 113 6.87 3.03 -12.32
N VAL A 114 5.95 3.94 -12.00
CA VAL A 114 5.85 5.22 -12.72
C VAL A 114 6.81 6.22 -12.10
N ASP A 115 7.77 6.70 -12.89
CA ASP A 115 8.62 7.82 -12.50
C ASP A 115 8.01 9.13 -12.99
N ARG A 116 7.62 9.98 -12.04
CA ARG A 116 6.96 11.25 -12.33
C ARG A 116 7.91 12.30 -12.87
N GLU A 117 9.18 12.23 -12.52
CA GLU A 117 10.20 13.18 -12.98
C GLU A 117 10.49 12.98 -14.47
N SER A 118 10.80 11.75 -14.88
CA SER A 118 11.05 11.38 -16.27
C SER A 118 9.77 11.18 -17.08
N ARG A 119 8.58 11.14 -16.44
CA ARG A 119 7.27 10.93 -17.05
C ARG A 119 7.17 9.63 -17.85
N CYS A 120 7.83 8.59 -17.38
CA CYS A 120 7.82 7.28 -18.03
C CYS A 120 7.72 6.15 -17.00
N VAL A 121 7.53 4.94 -17.50
CA VAL A 121 7.67 3.74 -16.69
C VAL A 121 9.14 3.40 -16.55
N VAL A 122 9.58 3.12 -15.34
CA VAL A 122 10.96 2.67 -15.06
C VAL A 122 10.93 1.22 -14.63
N MET A 123 11.72 0.39 -15.31
CA MET A 123 12.08 -0.94 -14.85
C MET A 123 13.31 -0.80 -13.95
N MET A 124 13.20 -1.25 -12.71
CA MET A 124 14.32 -1.36 -11.78
C MET A 124 14.64 -2.83 -11.56
N ALA A 125 15.93 -3.15 -11.50
CA ALA A 125 16.38 -4.50 -11.24
C ALA A 125 17.72 -4.52 -10.47
N SER A 126 17.93 -5.58 -9.68
CA SER A 126 19.18 -5.80 -8.94
C SER A 126 19.50 -7.29 -8.82
N GLU A 127 20.77 -7.61 -8.65
CA GLU A 127 21.23 -8.97 -8.29
C GLU A 127 20.98 -9.28 -6.79
N SER A 128 20.59 -8.29 -6.01
CA SER A 128 20.27 -8.43 -4.59
C SER A 128 18.77 -8.74 -4.41
N GLY A 129 18.34 -9.93 -4.85
CA GLY A 129 16.98 -10.42 -4.65
C GLY A 129 16.75 -10.91 -3.22
N GLY A 130 15.48 -10.91 -2.78
CA GLY A 130 15.08 -11.36 -1.45
C GLY A 130 15.39 -10.38 -0.31
N MET A 131 16.00 -9.26 -0.59
CA MET A 131 16.30 -8.18 0.36
C MET A 131 15.37 -6.98 0.17
N ALA A 132 15.25 -6.12 1.19
CA ALA A 132 14.55 -4.84 1.05
C ALA A 132 15.32 -3.95 0.06
N ILE A 133 14.68 -3.52 -1.02
CA ILE A 133 15.34 -2.73 -2.07
C ILE A 133 15.76 -1.36 -1.55
N GLU A 134 15.08 -0.84 -0.53
CA GLU A 134 15.40 0.40 0.16
C GLU A 134 16.77 0.33 0.86
N ASP A 135 17.10 -0.82 1.45
CA ASP A 135 18.40 -1.04 2.07
C ASP A 135 19.50 -1.13 1.01
N VAL A 136 19.24 -1.83 -0.10
CA VAL A 136 20.16 -1.88 -1.26
C VAL A 136 20.38 -0.47 -1.81
N ALA A 137 19.33 0.35 -1.92
CA ALA A 137 19.43 1.73 -2.39
C ALA A 137 20.26 2.62 -1.45
N ALA A 138 20.16 2.40 -0.14
CA ALA A 138 20.89 3.17 0.86
C ALA A 138 22.38 2.77 0.93
N GLU A 139 22.69 1.47 0.83
CA GLU A 139 24.06 0.96 0.95
C GLU A 139 24.84 1.04 -0.36
N ASN A 140 24.20 0.69 -1.47
CA ASN A 140 24.82 0.66 -2.80
C ASN A 140 23.79 1.02 -3.89
N PRO A 141 23.51 2.31 -4.11
CA PRO A 141 22.53 2.75 -5.11
C PRO A 141 22.88 2.33 -6.55
N GLU A 142 24.16 2.10 -6.86
CA GLU A 142 24.62 1.64 -8.18
C GLU A 142 24.27 0.17 -8.45
N ALA A 143 23.95 -0.61 -7.42
CA ALA A 143 23.46 -1.98 -7.57
C ALA A 143 22.02 -2.05 -8.12
N ILE A 144 21.33 -0.92 -8.17
CA ILE A 144 19.98 -0.81 -8.73
C ILE A 144 20.08 -0.30 -10.16
N LEU A 145 19.93 -1.22 -11.11
CA LEU A 145 19.88 -0.89 -12.52
C LEU A 145 18.51 -0.29 -12.88
N LYS A 146 18.50 0.74 -13.72
CA LYS A 146 17.28 1.42 -14.18
C LYS A 146 17.19 1.42 -15.70
N GLU A 147 16.01 1.11 -16.21
CA GLU A 147 15.69 1.20 -17.64
C GLU A 147 14.44 2.04 -17.81
N TYR A 148 14.57 3.16 -18.49
CA TYR A 148 13.47 4.10 -18.76
C TYR A 148 12.73 3.71 -20.02
N ILE A 149 11.43 3.55 -19.95
CA ILE A 149 10.58 3.01 -21.01
C ILE A 149 9.63 4.09 -21.50
N ASP A 150 9.81 4.49 -22.75
CA ASP A 150 8.90 5.42 -23.40
C ASP A 150 7.50 4.79 -23.54
N PRO A 151 6.45 5.38 -22.95
CA PRO A 151 5.11 4.81 -22.96
C PRO A 151 4.52 4.69 -24.39
N ALA A 152 5.00 5.46 -25.37
CA ALA A 152 4.55 5.35 -26.74
C ALA A 152 5.13 4.12 -27.49
N ILE A 153 6.28 3.62 -27.04
CA ILE A 153 6.99 2.48 -27.65
C ILE A 153 6.79 1.20 -26.83
N GLY A 154 6.73 1.34 -25.50
CA GLY A 154 6.73 0.23 -24.56
C GLY A 154 8.11 -0.40 -24.39
N LEU A 155 8.18 -1.48 -23.60
CA LEU A 155 9.44 -2.19 -23.35
C LEU A 155 9.95 -2.90 -24.61
N ALA A 156 11.00 -2.37 -25.22
CA ALA A 156 11.61 -2.95 -26.40
C ALA A 156 12.50 -4.16 -26.06
N ASP A 157 12.65 -5.08 -27.00
CA ASP A 157 13.43 -6.32 -26.82
C ASP A 157 14.89 -6.05 -26.42
N PHE A 158 15.50 -4.99 -26.98
CA PHE A 158 16.90 -4.65 -26.66
C PHE A 158 17.04 -4.14 -25.21
N GLN A 159 16.04 -3.44 -24.67
CA GLN A 159 16.04 -2.95 -23.30
C GLN A 159 15.97 -4.13 -22.31
N ALA A 160 15.06 -5.08 -22.54
CA ALA A 160 14.96 -6.29 -21.72
C ALA A 160 16.22 -7.17 -21.82
N ASN A 161 16.79 -7.31 -23.01
CA ASN A 161 18.07 -8.02 -23.18
C ASN A 161 19.21 -7.30 -22.44
N ARG A 162 19.34 -5.97 -22.59
CA ARG A 162 20.34 -5.17 -21.89
C ARG A 162 20.26 -5.36 -20.38
N MET A 163 19.05 -5.33 -19.83
CA MET A 163 18.83 -5.55 -18.39
C MET A 163 19.26 -6.95 -17.96
N ALA A 164 18.87 -8.00 -18.71
CA ALA A 164 19.24 -9.37 -18.38
C ALA A 164 20.77 -9.58 -18.39
N TYR A 165 21.48 -9.00 -19.35
CA TYR A 165 22.95 -9.06 -19.40
C TYR A 165 23.59 -8.21 -18.29
N ALA A 166 23.04 -7.05 -17.97
CA ALA A 166 23.55 -6.20 -16.89
C ALA A 166 23.37 -6.86 -15.50
N LEU A 167 22.36 -7.73 -15.35
CA LEU A 167 22.17 -8.60 -14.18
C LEU A 167 23.05 -9.87 -14.20
N HIS A 168 24.01 -9.97 -15.12
CA HIS A 168 24.89 -11.11 -15.30
C HIS A 168 24.15 -12.46 -15.41
N MET A 169 22.94 -12.44 -16.02
CA MET A 169 22.19 -13.67 -16.24
C MET A 169 22.89 -14.56 -17.29
N GLU A 170 22.89 -15.87 -17.06
CA GLU A 170 23.44 -16.83 -18.00
C GLU A 170 22.74 -16.77 -19.36
N GLN A 171 23.48 -16.97 -20.43
CA GLN A 171 22.97 -16.88 -21.81
C GLN A 171 21.73 -17.76 -22.04
N ALA A 172 21.64 -18.91 -21.40
CA ALA A 172 20.50 -19.83 -21.48
C ALA A 172 19.22 -19.25 -20.78
N VAL A 173 19.39 -18.34 -19.83
CA VAL A 173 18.30 -17.73 -19.05
C VAL A 173 17.80 -16.44 -19.72
N VAL A 174 18.65 -15.69 -20.42
CA VAL A 174 18.34 -14.39 -21.03
C VAL A 174 17.01 -14.39 -21.82
N PRO A 175 16.72 -15.36 -22.70
CA PRO A 175 15.44 -15.35 -23.45
C PRO A 175 14.21 -15.48 -22.55
N LYS A 176 14.29 -16.27 -21.47
CA LYS A 176 13.20 -16.45 -20.49
C LYS A 176 13.01 -15.20 -19.64
N ALA A 177 14.13 -14.61 -19.18
CA ALA A 177 14.11 -13.36 -18.41
C ALA A 177 13.52 -12.20 -19.24
N LYS A 178 13.92 -12.09 -20.53
CA LYS A 178 13.30 -11.13 -21.47
C LYS A 178 11.79 -11.33 -21.57
N THR A 179 11.33 -12.55 -21.75
CA THR A 179 9.91 -12.87 -21.86
C THR A 179 9.17 -12.50 -20.58
N PHE A 180 9.75 -12.83 -19.42
CA PHE A 180 9.24 -12.44 -18.11
C PHE A 180 9.07 -10.92 -17.98
N MET A 181 10.13 -10.15 -18.29
CA MET A 181 10.11 -8.68 -18.20
C MET A 181 9.02 -8.08 -19.10
N LYS A 182 8.89 -8.59 -20.32
CA LYS A 182 7.85 -8.12 -21.27
C LYS A 182 6.44 -8.43 -20.79
N TYR A 183 6.20 -9.60 -20.21
CA TYR A 183 4.90 -9.97 -19.67
C TYR A 183 4.56 -9.16 -18.42
N LEU A 184 5.52 -8.94 -17.53
CA LEU A 184 5.32 -8.11 -16.34
C LEU A 184 5.07 -6.65 -16.71
N TYR A 185 5.79 -6.11 -17.70
CA TYR A 185 5.51 -4.78 -18.25
C TYR A 185 4.11 -4.69 -18.86
N LYS A 186 3.71 -5.69 -19.67
CA LYS A 186 2.37 -5.74 -20.24
C LYS A 186 1.29 -5.76 -19.18
N LEU A 187 1.44 -6.60 -18.15
CA LEU A 187 0.54 -6.63 -16.99
C LEU A 187 0.47 -5.27 -16.31
N PHE A 188 1.64 -4.64 -16.06
CA PHE A 188 1.74 -3.33 -15.41
C PHE A 188 0.91 -2.28 -16.14
N VAL A 189 1.04 -2.19 -17.46
CA VAL A 189 0.30 -1.22 -18.27
C VAL A 189 -1.17 -1.58 -18.40
N ASP A 190 -1.49 -2.84 -18.75
CA ASP A 190 -2.87 -3.28 -19.00
C ASP A 190 -3.78 -3.16 -17.76
N LYS A 191 -3.19 -3.28 -16.55
CA LYS A 191 -3.92 -3.26 -15.27
C LYS A 191 -3.77 -1.94 -14.51
N ASP A 192 -3.18 -0.92 -15.14
CA ASP A 192 -2.91 0.38 -14.50
C ASP A 192 -2.22 0.23 -13.14
N CYS A 193 -1.17 -0.59 -13.09
CA CYS A 193 -0.42 -0.76 -11.86
C CYS A 193 0.37 0.52 -11.52
N SER A 194 0.43 0.86 -10.25
CA SER A 194 1.39 1.84 -9.71
C SER A 194 2.72 1.19 -9.33
N LEU A 195 2.68 -0.13 -9.04
CA LEU A 195 3.85 -0.98 -8.77
C LEU A 195 3.56 -2.39 -9.26
N ALA A 196 4.52 -2.99 -9.96
CA ALA A 196 4.58 -4.44 -10.17
C ALA A 196 5.98 -4.92 -9.80
N GLU A 197 6.09 -5.73 -8.74
CA GLU A 197 7.37 -6.13 -8.14
C GLU A 197 7.43 -7.65 -7.99
N CYS A 198 8.60 -8.19 -8.29
CA CYS A 198 9.00 -9.56 -7.93
C CYS A 198 10.26 -9.50 -7.08
N ASN A 199 10.16 -9.90 -5.82
CA ASN A 199 11.27 -9.87 -4.88
C ASN A 199 11.21 -11.05 -3.89
N PRO A 200 11.88 -12.21 -4.26
CA PRO A 200 12.73 -12.36 -5.41
C PRO A 200 12.03 -12.87 -6.68
N LEU A 201 12.58 -12.48 -7.83
CA LEU A 201 12.54 -13.24 -9.05
C LEU A 201 13.65 -14.27 -8.97
N VAL A 202 13.36 -15.53 -9.22
CA VAL A 202 14.37 -16.58 -9.12
C VAL A 202 14.69 -17.22 -10.46
N VAL A 203 15.96 -17.58 -10.63
CA VAL A 203 16.41 -18.55 -11.62
C VAL A 203 16.59 -19.87 -10.89
N THR A 204 15.92 -20.93 -11.39
CA THR A 204 16.03 -22.28 -10.80
C THR A 204 17.25 -23.03 -11.30
N GLU A 205 17.58 -24.15 -10.66
CA GLU A 205 18.65 -25.05 -11.11
C GLU A 205 18.40 -25.58 -12.54
N GLU A 206 17.14 -25.66 -12.97
CA GLU A 206 16.72 -26.04 -14.33
C GLU A 206 16.75 -24.86 -15.32
N ASN A 207 17.31 -23.71 -14.92
CA ASN A 207 17.34 -22.47 -15.68
C ASN A 207 15.93 -21.94 -16.07
N GLU A 208 14.91 -22.19 -15.24
CA GLU A 208 13.61 -21.54 -15.37
C GLU A 208 13.60 -20.20 -14.62
N VAL A 209 12.80 -19.25 -15.12
CA VAL A 209 12.59 -17.94 -14.50
C VAL A 209 11.22 -17.95 -13.84
N LEU A 210 11.18 -17.68 -12.55
CA LEU A 210 10.00 -17.87 -11.70
C LEU A 210 9.79 -16.68 -10.75
N ALA A 211 8.58 -16.11 -10.69
CA ALA A 211 8.22 -15.12 -9.68
C ALA A 211 7.91 -15.82 -8.35
N LEU A 212 8.89 -15.80 -7.43
CA LEU A 212 8.78 -16.50 -6.14
C LEU A 212 8.00 -15.67 -5.11
N ASP A 213 8.10 -14.35 -5.17
CA ASP A 213 7.21 -13.42 -4.46
C ASP A 213 6.73 -12.36 -5.46
N ALA A 214 5.52 -11.85 -5.23
CA ALA A 214 4.85 -10.95 -6.15
C ALA A 214 4.05 -9.90 -5.39
N LYS A 215 4.24 -8.64 -5.77
CA LYS A 215 3.49 -7.51 -5.23
C LYS A 215 2.97 -6.65 -6.37
N LEU A 216 1.66 -6.51 -6.45
CA LEU A 216 0.97 -5.63 -7.39
C LEU A 216 0.20 -4.58 -6.61
N ASN A 217 0.42 -3.32 -6.96
CA ASN A 217 -0.38 -2.19 -6.49
C ASN A 217 -1.00 -1.51 -7.71
N PHE A 218 -2.23 -1.08 -7.59
CA PHE A 218 -2.99 -0.46 -8.68
C PHE A 218 -3.23 1.01 -8.38
N ASP A 219 -3.33 1.82 -9.43
CA ASP A 219 -3.71 3.22 -9.32
C ASP A 219 -5.19 3.31 -8.94
N ASP A 220 -5.49 3.91 -7.80
CA ASP A 220 -6.85 4.05 -7.28
C ASP A 220 -7.76 4.85 -8.22
N SER A 221 -7.20 5.80 -8.96
CA SER A 221 -7.95 6.64 -9.91
C SER A 221 -8.48 5.87 -11.13
N THR A 222 -7.93 4.69 -11.41
CA THR A 222 -8.27 3.85 -12.56
C THR A 222 -9.14 2.64 -12.22
N LEU A 223 -9.40 2.40 -10.94
CA LEU A 223 -10.14 1.21 -10.47
C LEU A 223 -11.53 1.07 -11.07
N SER A 224 -12.17 2.18 -11.47
CA SER A 224 -13.46 2.14 -12.18
C SER A 224 -13.41 1.40 -13.52
N ARG A 225 -12.22 1.26 -14.13
CA ARG A 225 -11.98 0.48 -15.34
C ARG A 225 -11.68 -1.00 -15.08
N HIS A 226 -11.40 -1.36 -13.83
CA HIS A 226 -10.96 -2.68 -13.41
C HIS A 226 -11.83 -3.27 -12.30
N PRO A 227 -13.13 -3.55 -12.56
CA PRO A 227 -14.03 -4.12 -11.55
C PRO A 227 -13.55 -5.48 -11.02
N GLU A 228 -12.82 -6.26 -11.83
CA GLU A 228 -12.20 -7.51 -11.43
C GLU A 228 -11.09 -7.32 -10.38
N ILE A 229 -10.37 -6.19 -10.44
CA ILE A 229 -9.36 -5.84 -9.44
C ILE A 229 -10.04 -5.34 -8.15
N VAL A 230 -11.08 -4.51 -8.29
CA VAL A 230 -11.87 -4.04 -7.13
C VAL A 230 -12.43 -5.22 -6.33
N ALA A 231 -12.85 -6.30 -6.99
CA ALA A 231 -13.34 -7.51 -6.33
C ALA A 231 -12.28 -8.24 -5.47
N LEU A 232 -10.99 -7.94 -5.67
CA LEU A 232 -9.89 -8.52 -4.89
C LEU A 232 -9.56 -7.72 -3.62
N ARG A 233 -10.22 -6.58 -3.40
CA ARG A 233 -9.99 -5.69 -2.26
C ARG A 233 -10.20 -6.42 -0.95
N ASP A 234 -9.23 -6.29 -0.05
CA ASP A 234 -9.34 -6.79 1.33
C ASP A 234 -9.44 -5.61 2.31
N ILE A 235 -10.66 -5.30 2.70
CA ILE A 235 -10.95 -4.21 3.63
C ILE A 235 -10.35 -4.43 5.03
N THR A 236 -9.97 -5.66 5.40
CA THR A 236 -9.36 -5.97 6.70
C THR A 236 -7.88 -5.59 6.77
N GLU A 237 -7.26 -5.33 5.61
CA GLU A 237 -5.88 -4.88 5.48
C GLU A 237 -5.74 -3.35 5.42
N GLU A 238 -6.85 -2.63 5.20
CA GLU A 238 -6.88 -1.18 5.13
C GLU A 238 -6.84 -0.54 6.52
N ASP A 239 -6.36 0.70 6.59
CA ASP A 239 -6.47 1.50 7.81
C ASP A 239 -7.96 1.77 8.13
N GLN A 240 -8.36 1.57 9.39
CA GLN A 240 -9.75 1.71 9.79
C GLN A 240 -10.23 3.15 9.60
N LYS A 241 -9.41 4.16 9.94
CA LYS A 241 -9.77 5.57 9.82
C LYS A 241 -9.88 6.01 8.37
N GLU A 242 -8.95 5.53 7.50
CA GLU A 242 -9.02 5.80 6.05
C GLU A 242 -10.29 5.20 5.43
N ARG A 243 -10.68 4.01 5.85
CA ARG A 243 -11.91 3.37 5.41
C ARG A 243 -13.17 4.11 5.89
N GLU A 244 -13.22 4.51 7.16
CA GLU A 244 -14.33 5.27 7.73
C GLU A 244 -14.46 6.63 7.05
N ALA A 245 -13.34 7.33 6.84
CA ALA A 245 -13.30 8.59 6.11
C ALA A 245 -13.81 8.46 4.66
N SER A 246 -13.37 7.40 3.97
CA SER A 246 -13.81 7.13 2.61
C SER A 246 -15.33 6.87 2.51
N ALA A 247 -15.92 6.21 3.51
CA ALA A 247 -17.36 5.97 3.57
C ALA A 247 -18.16 7.28 3.70
N GLU A 248 -17.58 8.31 4.34
CA GLU A 248 -18.16 9.65 4.51
C GLU A 248 -17.77 10.60 3.35
N GLY A 249 -17.07 10.10 2.32
CA GLY A 249 -16.61 10.90 1.18
C GLY A 249 -15.53 11.91 1.54
N LEU A 250 -14.69 11.59 2.53
CA LEU A 250 -13.52 12.35 2.94
C LEU A 250 -12.24 11.72 2.36
N ASN A 251 -11.30 12.56 1.94
CA ASN A 251 -9.96 12.11 1.56
C ASN A 251 -9.06 12.17 2.80
N TYR A 252 -8.78 11.03 3.39
CA TYR A 252 -7.99 10.90 4.63
C TYR A 252 -6.81 9.95 4.43
N VAL A 253 -5.64 10.34 4.93
CA VAL A 253 -4.46 9.48 5.05
C VAL A 253 -3.92 9.61 6.47
N ASN A 254 -3.69 8.49 7.13
CA ASN A 254 -3.10 8.43 8.46
C ASN A 254 -1.58 8.62 8.37
N LEU A 255 -1.01 9.60 9.10
CA LEU A 255 0.41 9.90 9.14
C LEU A 255 1.04 9.59 10.51
N GLY A 256 0.22 9.33 11.55
CA GLY A 256 0.68 8.86 12.86
C GLY A 256 1.36 9.91 13.74
N GLY A 257 1.13 11.20 13.50
CA GLY A 257 1.65 12.30 14.31
C GLY A 257 0.71 12.73 15.45
N ASP A 258 0.94 13.93 16.01
CA ASP A 258 0.26 14.46 17.17
C ASP A 258 -0.62 15.71 16.89
N VAL A 259 -0.48 16.33 15.71
CA VAL A 259 -1.29 17.45 15.26
C VAL A 259 -2.14 17.04 14.08
N ALA A 260 -3.46 16.89 14.31
CA ALA A 260 -4.39 16.64 13.22
C ALA A 260 -4.64 17.91 12.39
N CYS A 261 -4.95 17.73 11.11
CA CYS A 261 -5.34 18.85 10.26
C CYS A 261 -6.58 18.53 9.43
N MET A 262 -7.37 19.57 9.14
CA MET A 262 -8.51 19.54 8.25
C MET A 262 -8.45 20.73 7.30
N VAL A 263 -8.54 20.47 6.01
CA VAL A 263 -8.44 21.49 4.96
C VAL A 263 -9.48 21.26 3.85
N ASN A 264 -9.60 22.20 2.94
CA ASN A 264 -10.37 22.04 1.71
C ASN A 264 -9.43 22.17 0.49
N GLY A 265 -9.09 21.03 -0.09
CA GLY A 265 -8.24 20.91 -1.26
C GLY A 265 -6.87 20.30 -0.97
N ALA A 266 -6.48 19.32 -1.77
CA ALA A 266 -5.30 18.48 -1.55
C ALA A 266 -3.98 19.28 -1.53
N GLY A 267 -3.84 20.33 -2.36
CA GLY A 267 -2.65 21.19 -2.35
C GLY A 267 -2.50 21.96 -1.05
N LEU A 268 -3.62 22.46 -0.49
CA LEU A 268 -3.62 23.13 0.81
C LEU A 268 -3.32 22.15 1.94
N ALA A 269 -3.80 20.90 1.83
CA ALA A 269 -3.50 19.84 2.79
C ALA A 269 -2.00 19.56 2.85
N MET A 270 -1.33 19.37 1.71
CA MET A 270 0.11 19.18 1.66
C MET A 270 0.87 20.35 2.30
N ALA A 271 0.54 21.58 1.91
CA ALA A 271 1.15 22.77 2.49
C ALA A 271 0.91 22.89 4.02
N THR A 272 -0.26 22.50 4.50
CA THR A 272 -0.59 22.52 5.93
C THR A 272 0.20 21.46 6.71
N VAL A 273 0.35 20.26 6.16
CA VAL A 273 1.22 19.20 6.71
C VAL A 273 2.66 19.67 6.80
N ASP A 274 3.19 20.30 5.74
CA ASP A 274 4.55 20.87 5.73
C ASP A 274 4.71 21.96 6.81
N ILE A 275 3.75 22.89 6.95
CA ILE A 275 3.79 23.95 7.95
C ILE A 275 3.77 23.36 9.36
N ILE A 276 2.96 22.34 9.64
CA ILE A 276 2.99 21.65 10.94
C ILE A 276 4.39 21.13 11.22
N LYS A 277 4.99 20.45 10.25
CA LYS A 277 6.33 19.85 10.38
C LYS A 277 7.41 20.90 10.58
N GLU A 278 7.40 21.99 9.80
CA GLU A 278 8.36 23.09 9.91
C GLU A 278 8.31 23.80 11.27
N ASN A 279 7.14 23.81 11.93
CA ASN A 279 6.97 24.40 13.25
C ASN A 279 7.17 23.40 14.42
N GLY A 280 7.70 22.22 14.14
CA GLY A 280 8.11 21.24 15.15
C GLY A 280 6.98 20.33 15.65
N GLY A 281 5.80 20.34 15.01
CA GLY A 281 4.73 19.36 15.22
C GLY A 281 4.92 18.15 14.32
N GLU A 282 4.27 17.05 14.66
CA GLU A 282 4.19 15.87 13.80
C GLU A 282 2.77 15.77 13.25
N PRO A 283 2.55 15.87 11.91
CA PRO A 283 1.22 15.81 11.34
C PRO A 283 0.60 14.42 11.55
N ALA A 284 -0.59 14.37 12.15
CA ALA A 284 -1.30 13.12 12.43
C ALA A 284 -2.00 12.56 11.20
N ASN A 285 -2.43 13.43 10.31
CA ASN A 285 -3.18 13.05 9.12
C ASN A 285 -3.07 14.08 8.00
N PHE A 286 -3.35 13.61 6.79
CA PHE A 286 -3.81 14.41 5.67
C PHE A 286 -5.34 14.27 5.60
N LEU A 287 -6.10 15.36 5.65
CA LEU A 287 -7.55 15.34 5.51
C LEU A 287 -8.05 16.50 4.65
N ASP A 288 -8.61 16.15 3.51
CA ASP A 288 -9.28 17.08 2.59
C ASP A 288 -10.78 16.81 2.58
N VAL A 289 -11.56 17.79 3.03
CA VAL A 289 -13.02 17.68 3.07
C VAL A 289 -13.69 17.95 1.70
N GLY A 290 -12.88 18.23 0.67
CA GLY A 290 -13.37 18.49 -0.69
C GLY A 290 -14.03 19.86 -0.86
N GLY A 291 -14.61 20.07 -2.05
CA GLY A 291 -15.27 21.33 -2.44
C GLY A 291 -16.76 21.41 -2.09
N ASP A 292 -17.38 20.32 -1.64
CA ASP A 292 -18.81 20.16 -1.39
C ASP A 292 -19.12 19.83 0.09
N SER A 293 -18.33 20.37 1.01
CA SER A 293 -18.44 20.07 2.43
C SER A 293 -19.80 20.49 3.01
N THR A 294 -20.40 19.59 3.77
CA THR A 294 -21.60 19.83 4.58
C THR A 294 -21.23 19.81 6.06
N PRO A 295 -22.07 20.35 6.97
CA PRO A 295 -21.82 20.26 8.42
C PRO A 295 -21.61 18.82 8.88
N GLU A 296 -22.35 17.85 8.34
CA GLU A 296 -22.25 16.43 8.68
C GLU A 296 -20.88 15.85 8.30
N LYS A 297 -20.34 16.21 7.14
CA LYS A 297 -18.97 15.82 6.75
C LYS A 297 -17.91 16.39 7.70
N ILE A 298 -18.12 17.62 8.19
CA ILE A 298 -17.20 18.23 9.17
C ILE A 298 -17.27 17.50 10.50
N VAL A 299 -18.48 17.14 10.98
CA VAL A 299 -18.65 16.32 12.18
C VAL A 299 -17.96 14.97 12.05
N ALA A 300 -18.13 14.29 10.91
CA ALA A 300 -17.46 13.02 10.63
C ALA A 300 -15.91 13.17 10.64
N ALA A 301 -15.39 14.23 10.03
CA ALA A 301 -13.95 14.53 10.06
C ALA A 301 -13.41 14.71 11.49
N PHE A 302 -14.12 15.49 12.33
CA PHE A 302 -13.75 15.66 13.74
C PHE A 302 -13.81 14.35 14.52
N LYS A 303 -14.83 13.52 14.30
CA LYS A 303 -14.94 12.21 14.94
C LYS A 303 -13.69 11.36 14.66
N ILE A 304 -13.29 11.23 13.41
CA ILE A 304 -12.12 10.45 13.00
C ILE A 304 -10.83 11.01 13.62
N MET A 305 -10.66 12.34 13.64
CA MET A 305 -9.48 12.96 14.25
C MET A 305 -9.41 12.78 15.76
N LEU A 306 -10.55 12.87 16.46
CA LEU A 306 -10.63 12.75 17.93
C LEU A 306 -10.61 11.30 18.43
N GLU A 307 -10.82 10.31 17.58
CA GLU A 307 -10.65 8.89 17.89
C GLU A 307 -9.16 8.48 17.95
N ASP A 308 -8.24 9.38 17.60
CA ASP A 308 -6.81 9.15 17.71
C ASP A 308 -6.26 9.67 19.04
N ASP A 309 -5.92 8.76 19.94
CA ASP A 309 -5.38 9.09 21.25
C ASP A 309 -4.00 9.80 21.18
N GLN A 310 -3.32 9.76 20.02
CA GLN A 310 -2.05 10.45 19.81
C GLN A 310 -2.23 11.91 19.43
N VAL A 311 -3.43 12.31 19.02
CA VAL A 311 -3.74 13.68 18.60
C VAL A 311 -3.92 14.59 19.82
N HIS A 312 -3.05 15.61 19.93
CA HIS A 312 -3.05 16.58 21.02
C HIS A 312 -3.54 17.97 20.61
N GLY A 313 -3.73 18.20 19.31
CA GLY A 313 -4.25 19.47 18.77
C GLY A 313 -4.75 19.31 17.34
N ILE A 314 -5.66 20.20 16.93
CA ILE A 314 -6.24 20.21 15.57
C ILE A 314 -6.01 21.57 14.93
N LEU A 315 -5.46 21.58 13.71
CA LEU A 315 -5.34 22.75 12.85
C LEU A 315 -6.34 22.68 11.70
N ILE A 316 -7.29 23.61 11.67
CA ILE A 316 -8.24 23.77 10.57
C ILE A 316 -7.79 24.93 9.70
N ASN A 317 -7.51 24.66 8.42
CA ASN A 317 -7.04 25.64 7.47
C ASN A 317 -7.91 25.64 6.22
N ILE A 318 -8.79 26.62 6.10
CA ILE A 318 -9.83 26.69 5.06
C ILE A 318 -9.68 27.95 4.22
N PHE A 319 -9.64 27.74 2.90
CA PHE A 319 -9.85 28.80 1.93
C PHE A 319 -11.24 28.67 1.31
N GLY A 320 -12.17 29.50 1.76
CA GLY A 320 -13.56 29.52 1.30
C GLY A 320 -13.69 29.96 -0.14
N GLY A 321 -13.98 29.01 -0.99
CA GLY A 321 -14.33 29.21 -2.39
C GLY A 321 -15.74 28.67 -2.67
N ILE A 322 -15.84 27.46 -3.20
CA ILE A 322 -17.09 26.69 -3.30
C ILE A 322 -17.62 26.41 -1.90
N ASN A 323 -16.78 25.86 -1.02
CA ASN A 323 -17.06 25.80 0.42
C ASN A 323 -17.09 27.22 0.99
N LYS A 324 -18.12 27.52 1.75
CA LYS A 324 -18.28 28.82 2.43
C LYS A 324 -17.80 28.69 3.87
N CYS A 325 -17.09 29.70 4.36
CA CYS A 325 -16.58 29.70 5.75
C CYS A 325 -17.66 29.60 6.81
N ASP A 326 -18.86 30.13 6.58
CA ASP A 326 -19.98 30.01 7.49
C ASP A 326 -20.52 28.57 7.62
N VAL A 327 -20.52 27.79 6.52
CA VAL A 327 -20.91 26.37 6.53
C VAL A 327 -19.89 25.55 7.33
N ILE A 328 -18.60 25.77 7.09
CA ILE A 328 -17.52 25.10 7.85
C ILE A 328 -17.62 25.48 9.34
N ALA A 329 -17.77 26.75 9.67
CA ALA A 329 -17.91 27.21 11.05
C ALA A 329 -19.11 26.57 11.76
N THR A 330 -20.27 26.45 11.09
CA THR A 330 -21.44 25.75 11.63
C THR A 330 -21.11 24.29 11.93
N GLY A 331 -20.47 23.58 11.01
CA GLY A 331 -20.07 22.18 11.22
C GLY A 331 -19.08 22.00 12.38
N ILE A 332 -18.14 22.96 12.57
CA ILE A 332 -17.22 22.95 13.72
C ILE A 332 -17.98 23.08 15.04
N VAL A 333 -18.95 24.01 15.13
CA VAL A 333 -19.78 24.22 16.32
C VAL A 333 -20.64 22.98 16.61
N GLU A 334 -21.28 22.40 15.59
CA GLU A 334 -22.04 21.16 15.72
C GLU A 334 -21.16 19.99 16.17
N ALA A 335 -19.96 19.85 15.63
CA ALA A 335 -19.00 18.84 16.08
C ALA A 335 -18.60 19.03 17.55
N ALA A 336 -18.35 20.27 17.97
CA ALA A 336 -18.07 20.58 19.37
C ALA A 336 -19.25 20.18 20.28
N ALA A 337 -20.47 20.52 19.93
CA ALA A 337 -21.66 20.17 20.71
C ALA A 337 -21.87 18.64 20.80
N LEU A 338 -21.66 17.90 19.72
CA LEU A 338 -21.89 16.46 19.66
C LEU A 338 -20.77 15.63 20.29
N LEU A 339 -19.51 16.03 20.10
CA LEU A 339 -18.33 15.19 20.43
C LEU A 339 -17.68 15.57 21.77
N SER A 340 -18.06 16.71 22.37
CA SER A 340 -17.51 17.17 23.66
C SER A 340 -18.10 16.49 24.90
N GLY A 341 -19.00 15.53 24.75
CA GLY A 341 -19.68 14.88 25.85
C GLY A 341 -20.60 15.82 26.67
N GLY A 342 -21.20 16.81 26.01
CA GLY A 342 -22.10 17.80 26.62
C GLY A 342 -21.37 19.03 27.18
N LYS A 343 -20.07 19.18 26.91
CA LYS A 343 -19.32 20.42 27.14
C LYS A 343 -19.30 21.19 25.82
N GLU A 344 -19.38 22.50 25.88
CA GLU A 344 -19.36 23.36 24.68
C GLU A 344 -17.98 23.49 24.02
N LYS A 345 -16.97 22.70 24.46
CA LYS A 345 -15.58 22.78 24.01
C LYS A 345 -15.01 21.40 23.65
N PHE A 346 -14.19 21.35 22.63
CA PHE A 346 -13.42 20.15 22.30
C PHE A 346 -12.50 19.72 23.46
N PRO A 347 -12.19 18.43 23.59
CA PRO A 347 -11.30 17.90 24.62
C PRO A 347 -9.83 18.34 24.42
N ILE A 348 -9.48 18.76 23.21
CA ILE A 348 -8.12 19.19 22.81
C ILE A 348 -8.18 20.58 22.14
N PRO A 349 -7.06 21.33 22.09
CA PRO A 349 -7.00 22.61 21.40
C PRO A 349 -7.34 22.50 19.91
N VAL A 350 -8.17 23.44 19.43
CA VAL A 350 -8.51 23.57 18.01
C VAL A 350 -8.16 25.00 17.55
N VAL A 351 -7.31 25.10 16.56
CA VAL A 351 -6.96 26.37 15.91
C VAL A 351 -7.64 26.43 14.55
N VAL A 352 -8.38 27.51 14.29
CA VAL A 352 -9.15 27.66 13.06
C VAL A 352 -8.68 28.87 12.29
N ARG A 353 -8.22 28.65 11.04
CA ARG A 353 -7.95 29.70 10.07
C ARG A 353 -8.98 29.61 8.95
N LEU A 354 -9.71 30.70 8.78
CA LEU A 354 -10.71 30.85 7.72
C LEU A 354 -10.35 32.07 6.86
N GLU A 355 -10.36 31.87 5.56
CA GLU A 355 -10.18 32.90 4.55
C GLU A 355 -11.18 32.71 3.40
N GLY A 356 -11.55 33.78 2.71
CA GLY A 356 -12.38 33.73 1.51
C GLY A 356 -13.86 33.99 1.76
N ARG A 357 -14.73 33.24 1.04
CA ARG A 357 -16.18 33.53 0.99
C ARG A 357 -16.86 33.35 2.34
N ASN A 358 -17.59 34.39 2.80
CA ASN A 358 -18.32 34.43 4.05
C ASN A 358 -17.43 34.33 5.31
N VAL A 359 -16.16 34.77 5.24
CA VAL A 359 -15.22 34.67 6.35
C VAL A 359 -15.70 35.40 7.59
N GLU A 360 -16.21 36.64 7.47
CA GLU A 360 -16.71 37.41 8.61
C GLU A 360 -17.91 36.73 9.30
N LYS A 361 -18.79 36.12 8.52
CA LYS A 361 -19.90 35.36 9.04
C LYS A 361 -19.48 34.09 9.76
N GLY A 362 -18.49 33.37 9.17
CA GLY A 362 -17.89 32.18 9.79
C GLY A 362 -17.17 32.51 11.10
N ARG A 363 -16.40 33.60 11.12
CA ARG A 363 -15.73 34.10 12.34
C ARG A 363 -16.74 34.38 13.45
N LYS A 364 -17.79 35.11 13.10
CA LYS A 364 -18.84 35.44 14.07
C LYS A 364 -19.50 34.19 14.68
N ILE A 365 -19.81 33.17 13.88
CA ILE A 365 -20.35 31.89 14.35
C ILE A 365 -19.43 31.23 15.36
N LEU A 366 -18.11 31.21 15.11
CA LEU A 366 -17.13 30.60 16.01
C LEU A 366 -16.95 31.42 17.30
N GLU A 367 -16.95 32.78 17.21
CA GLU A 367 -16.81 33.66 18.35
C GLU A 367 -18.05 33.60 19.29
N GLU A 368 -19.25 33.38 18.73
CA GLU A 368 -20.49 33.25 19.50
C GLU A 368 -20.63 31.88 20.20
N ALA A 369 -19.90 30.87 19.70
CA ALA A 369 -19.97 29.51 20.25
C ALA A 369 -18.93 29.24 21.36
N HIS A 370 -17.88 30.11 21.51
CA HIS A 370 -16.76 30.00 22.49
C HIS A 370 -16.17 28.62 22.69
#